data_cd9a845f31dc930acac701012f2a62b2
#
_entry.id   cd9a845f31dc930acac701012f2a62b2
#
_cell.length_a   1.000
_cell.length_b   1.000
_cell.length_c   1.000
_cell.angle_alpha   90.00
_cell.angle_beta   90.00
_cell.angle_gamma   90.00
#
_symmetry.space_group_name_H-M   'P 1'
#
loop_
_entity.id
_entity.type
_entity.pdbx_description
1 polymer ?
#
loop_
_entity_poly.entity_id
_entity_poly.type
_entity_poly.pdbx_seq_one_letter_code
_entity_poly.pdbx_strand_id
1 'polypeptide(L)'
;MRNTINQAYNDAKGSLKAYQAAEKTVAARKLAYEYAKERFDNGGMNTFNFLQAGQRYEAAQSELIKTKYNYIFKLKVLEFYFGEASL
;
A
#
# COMPACT_ATOMS: atom_id res chain seq x y z
N MET A 1 0.88 -25.17 -16.87
CA MET A 1 2.29 -25.14 -17.06
C MET A 1 2.75 -23.92 -17.79
N ARG A 2 2.47 -23.77 -19.05
CA ARG A 2 2.79 -22.54 -19.74
C ARG A 2 2.17 -21.31 -19.11
N ASN A 3 1.19 -21.53 -18.26
CA ASN A 3 0.51 -20.44 -17.57
C ASN A 3 1.26 -19.90 -16.37
N THR A 4 2.36 -20.57 -15.96
CA THR A 4 3.11 -20.18 -14.77
C THR A 4 3.71 -18.79 -14.92
N ILE A 5 4.33 -18.49 -16.06
CA ILE A 5 4.92 -17.18 -16.30
C ILE A 5 3.83 -16.12 -16.44
N ASN A 6 2.76 -16.45 -17.15
CA ASN A 6 1.63 -15.54 -17.28
C ASN A 6 1.00 -15.24 -15.93
N GLN A 7 0.86 -16.26 -15.08
CA GLN A 7 0.32 -16.12 -13.77
C GLN A 7 1.22 -15.23 -12.90
N ALA A 8 2.54 -15.45 -12.95
CA ALA A 8 3.49 -14.63 -12.22
C ALA A 8 3.45 -13.18 -12.68
N TYR A 9 3.32 -12.96 -13.98
CA TYR A 9 3.20 -11.63 -14.55
C TYR A 9 1.93 -10.93 -14.06
N ASN A 10 0.81 -11.64 -14.10
CA ASN A 10 -0.46 -11.09 -13.65
C ASN A 10 -0.45 -10.81 -12.15
N ASP A 11 0.20 -11.66 -11.37
CA ASP A 11 0.34 -11.46 -9.92
C ASP A 11 1.18 -10.22 -9.64
N ALA A 12 2.27 -10.02 -10.38
CA ALA A 12 3.11 -8.83 -10.22
C ALA A 12 2.34 -7.58 -10.60
N LYS A 13 1.58 -7.64 -11.69
CA LYS A 13 0.77 -6.51 -12.14
C LYS A 13 -0.31 -6.16 -11.12
N GLY A 14 -0.97 -7.18 -10.56
CA GLY A 14 -1.98 -6.97 -9.53
C GLY A 14 -1.38 -6.38 -8.26
N SER A 15 -0.18 -6.84 -7.86
CA SER A 15 0.48 -6.31 -6.67
C SER A 15 0.96 -4.88 -6.87
N LEU A 16 1.33 -4.50 -8.11
CA LEU A 16 1.65 -3.11 -8.41
C LEU A 16 0.43 -2.22 -8.25
N LYS A 17 -0.73 -2.66 -8.75
CA LYS A 17 -1.97 -1.90 -8.59
C LYS A 17 -2.33 -1.73 -7.13
N ALA A 18 -2.16 -2.78 -6.32
CA ALA A 18 -2.43 -2.72 -4.89
C ALA A 18 -1.49 -1.73 -4.20
N TYR A 19 -0.22 -1.73 -4.59
CA TYR A 19 0.76 -0.80 -4.05
C TYR A 19 0.39 0.65 -4.41
N GLN A 20 0.03 0.89 -5.66
CA GLN A 20 -0.37 2.23 -6.10
C GLN A 20 -1.63 2.71 -5.37
N ALA A 21 -2.60 1.80 -5.17
CA ALA A 21 -3.81 2.13 -4.42
C ALA A 21 -3.47 2.46 -2.96
N ALA A 22 -2.53 1.71 -2.37
CA ALA A 22 -2.10 1.96 -1.00
C ALA A 22 -1.40 3.31 -0.88
N GLU A 23 -0.62 3.71 -1.88
CA GLU A 23 0.02 5.03 -1.90
C GLU A 23 -1.02 6.15 -1.88
N LYS A 24 -2.07 6.00 -2.68
CA LYS A 24 -3.15 6.97 -2.71
C LYS A 24 -3.89 7.03 -1.39
N THR A 25 -4.11 5.87 -0.78
CA THR A 25 -4.77 5.80 0.52
C THR A 25 -3.95 6.49 1.60
N VAL A 26 -2.63 6.26 1.62
CA VAL A 26 -1.74 6.92 2.58
C VAL A 26 -1.81 8.43 2.41
N ALA A 27 -1.76 8.92 1.17
CA ALA A 27 -1.83 10.35 0.91
C ALA A 27 -3.15 10.95 1.41
N ALA A 28 -4.26 10.25 1.15
CA ALA A 28 -5.58 10.70 1.60
C ALA A 28 -5.69 10.68 3.13
N ARG A 29 -5.18 9.63 3.78
CA ARG A 29 -5.22 9.52 5.24
C ARG A 29 -4.31 10.54 5.91
N LYS A 30 -3.16 10.83 5.29
CA LYS A 30 -2.26 11.85 5.80
C LYS A 30 -2.93 13.22 5.79
N LEU A 31 -3.57 13.56 4.68
CA LEU A 31 -4.28 14.82 4.55
C LEU A 31 -5.41 14.90 5.57
N ALA A 32 -6.18 13.83 5.73
CA ALA A 32 -7.26 13.77 6.71
C ALA A 32 -6.73 13.91 8.13
N TYR A 33 -5.58 13.30 8.43
CA TYR A 33 -4.96 13.41 9.74
C TYR A 33 -4.50 14.84 10.02
N GLU A 34 -3.86 15.49 9.05
CA GLU A 34 -3.41 16.88 9.20
C GLU A 34 -4.59 17.82 9.44
N TYR A 35 -5.66 17.60 8.71
CA TYR A 35 -6.89 18.38 8.88
C TYR A 35 -7.50 18.15 10.27
N ALA A 36 -7.53 16.88 10.70
CA ALA A 36 -8.05 16.54 12.04
C ALA A 36 -7.19 17.15 13.13
N LYS A 37 -5.86 17.16 12.95
CA LYS A 37 -4.96 17.77 13.93
C LYS A 37 -5.22 19.25 14.06
N GLU A 38 -5.39 19.94 12.94
CA GLU A 38 -5.69 21.37 12.94
C GLU A 38 -6.98 21.65 13.66
N ARG A 39 -8.02 20.87 13.37
CA ARG A 39 -9.32 21.03 14.02
C ARG A 39 -9.25 20.72 15.51
N PHE A 40 -8.49 19.70 15.88
CA PHE A 40 -8.31 19.33 17.27
C PHE A 40 -7.59 20.44 18.05
N ASP A 41 -6.53 20.99 17.47
CA ASP A 41 -5.77 22.08 18.09
C ASP A 41 -6.62 23.32 18.30
N ASN A 42 -7.61 23.54 17.42
CA ASN A 42 -8.52 24.69 17.50
C ASN A 42 -9.79 24.37 18.32
N GLY A 43 -9.85 23.18 18.92
CA GLY A 43 -10.98 22.81 19.76
C GLY A 43 -12.23 22.35 19.01
N GLY A 44 -12.11 22.15 17.66
CA GLY A 44 -13.25 21.77 16.85
C GLY A 44 -13.46 20.27 16.69
N MET A 45 -12.66 19.45 17.37
CA MET A 45 -12.75 17.99 17.28
C MET A 45 -12.47 17.38 18.64
N ASN A 46 -13.18 16.30 18.97
CA ASN A 46 -12.91 15.62 20.24
C ASN A 46 -11.73 14.68 20.11
N THR A 47 -11.16 14.30 21.25
CA THR A 47 -9.97 13.47 21.34
C THR A 47 -10.16 12.12 20.65
N PHE A 48 -11.33 11.50 20.80
CA PHE A 48 -11.61 10.19 20.22
C PHE A 48 -11.52 10.25 18.70
N ASN A 49 -12.14 11.25 18.09
CA ASN A 49 -12.15 11.40 16.63
C ASN A 49 -10.74 11.70 16.10
N PHE A 50 -9.97 12.49 16.84
CA PHE A 50 -8.60 12.78 16.45
C PHE A 50 -7.72 11.52 16.50
N LEU A 51 -7.83 10.75 17.59
CA LEU A 51 -7.08 9.50 17.72
C LEU A 51 -7.46 8.51 16.63
N GLN A 52 -8.74 8.46 16.27
CA GLN A 52 -9.21 7.58 15.21
C GLN A 52 -8.57 7.94 13.86
N ALA A 53 -8.46 9.24 13.58
CA ALA A 53 -7.81 9.69 12.35
C ALA A 53 -6.34 9.28 12.32
N GLY A 54 -5.65 9.38 13.47
CA GLY A 54 -4.27 8.95 13.60
C GLY A 54 -4.11 7.45 13.37
N GLN A 55 -5.01 6.65 13.94
CA GLN A 55 -4.98 5.20 13.77
C GLN A 55 -5.19 4.79 12.31
N ARG A 56 -6.09 5.49 11.63
CA ARG A 56 -6.34 5.22 10.20
C ARG A 56 -5.12 5.53 9.35
N TYR A 57 -4.42 6.61 9.67
CA TYR A 57 -3.21 6.97 8.96
C TYR A 57 -2.12 5.93 9.21
N GLU A 58 -1.92 5.51 10.45
CA GLU A 58 -0.94 4.48 10.78
C GLU A 58 -1.26 3.15 10.10
N ALA A 59 -2.53 2.77 10.07
CA ALA A 59 -2.96 1.54 9.41
C ALA A 59 -2.68 1.61 7.91
N ALA A 60 -2.91 2.78 7.30
CA ALA A 60 -2.64 2.97 5.88
C ALA A 60 -1.14 2.86 5.58
N GLN A 61 -0.30 3.42 6.45
CA GLN A 61 1.15 3.32 6.30
C GLN A 61 1.63 1.88 6.40
N SER A 62 1.07 1.10 7.34
CA SER A 62 1.40 -0.31 7.48
C SER A 62 0.99 -1.09 6.23
N GLU A 63 -0.17 -0.79 5.69
CA GLU A 63 -0.66 -1.45 4.47
C GLU A 63 0.23 -1.10 3.27
N LEU A 64 0.71 0.14 3.21
CA LEU A 64 1.63 0.55 2.15
C LEU A 64 2.92 -0.28 2.20
N ILE A 65 3.46 -0.47 3.39
CA ILE A 65 4.68 -1.26 3.57
C ILE A 65 4.44 -2.70 3.13
N LYS A 66 3.32 -3.29 3.53
CA LYS A 66 2.97 -4.65 3.13
C LYS A 66 2.86 -4.79 1.62
N THR A 67 2.15 -3.87 0.97
CA THR A 67 1.96 -3.94 -0.47
C THR A 67 3.26 -3.70 -1.23
N LYS A 68 4.12 -2.84 -0.69
CA LYS A 68 5.43 -2.59 -1.27
C LYS A 68 6.28 -3.86 -1.28
N TYR A 69 6.40 -4.53 -0.14
CA TYR A 69 7.19 -5.76 -0.07
C TYR A 69 6.57 -6.89 -0.87
N ASN A 70 5.24 -6.97 -0.88
CA ASN A 70 4.56 -7.96 -1.70
C ASN A 70 4.86 -7.76 -3.19
N TYR A 71 4.84 -6.50 -3.63
CA TYR A 71 5.16 -6.18 -5.02
C TYR A 71 6.61 -6.55 -5.35
N ILE A 72 7.55 -6.19 -4.47
CA ILE A 72 8.96 -6.52 -4.65
C ILE A 72 9.15 -8.04 -4.74
N PHE A 73 8.47 -8.78 -3.85
CA PHE A 73 8.54 -10.24 -3.86
C PHE A 73 8.00 -10.80 -5.17
N LYS A 74 6.87 -10.30 -5.64
CA LYS A 74 6.28 -10.76 -6.90
C LYS A 74 7.19 -10.46 -8.09
N LEU A 75 7.86 -9.31 -8.07
CA LEU A 75 8.83 -8.98 -9.12
C LEU A 75 10.01 -9.94 -9.10
N LYS A 76 10.49 -10.31 -7.91
CA LYS A 76 11.62 -11.24 -7.81
C LYS A 76 11.22 -12.62 -8.33
N VAL A 77 10.00 -13.06 -8.04
CA VAL A 77 9.50 -14.32 -8.58
C VAL A 77 9.43 -14.27 -10.09
N LEU A 78 8.95 -13.17 -10.64
CA LEU A 78 8.85 -12.99 -12.09
C LEU A 78 10.23 -13.00 -12.73
N GLU A 79 11.19 -12.29 -12.15
CA GLU A 79 12.57 -12.27 -12.63
C GLU A 79 13.18 -13.66 -12.60
N PHE A 80 12.89 -14.43 -11.57
CA PHE A 80 13.37 -15.80 -11.45
C PHE A 80 12.86 -16.64 -12.63
N TYR A 81 11.58 -16.52 -12.94
CA TYR A 81 11.01 -17.28 -14.06
C TYR A 81 11.59 -16.85 -15.40
N PHE A 82 11.79 -15.56 -15.60
CA PHE A 82 12.40 -15.07 -16.83
C PHE A 82 13.86 -15.47 -16.93
N GLY A 83 14.59 -15.41 -15.83
CA GLY A 83 15.99 -15.85 -15.80
C GLY A 83 16.10 -17.32 -16.14
N GLU A 84 15.23 -18.14 -15.57
CA GLU A 84 15.20 -19.57 -15.83
C GLU A 84 14.82 -19.85 -17.28
N ALA A 85 13.89 -19.10 -17.83
CA ALA A 85 13.47 -19.26 -19.20
C ALA A 85 14.56 -18.88 -20.20
N SER A 86 15.47 -18.00 -19.79
CA SER A 86 16.59 -17.56 -20.63
C SER A 86 17.68 -18.62 -20.76
N LEU A 87 17.72 -19.54 -19.85
CA LEU A 87 18.71 -20.61 -19.86
C LEU A 87 18.28 -21.74 -20.78
#